data_00a506191fda8c10b8b25b057cdac464
#
_entry.id   00a506191fda8c10b8b25b057cdac464
#
_cell.length_a   1.000
_cell.length_b   1.000
_cell.length_c   1.000
_cell.angle_alpha   90.00
_cell.angle_beta   90.00
_cell.angle_gamma   90.00
#
_symmetry.space_group_name_H-M   'P 1'
#
loop_
_entity.id
_entity.type
_entity.pdbx_description
1 polymer ?
#
loop_
_entity_poly.entity_id
_entity_poly.type
_entity_poly.pdbx_seq_one_letter_code
_entity_poly.pdbx_strand_id
1 'polypeptide(L)'
;YENMSQFRHEVDRVKRAHAEERRADDFVPHPRGLVLAPTRELANQINDVLMPLAQIYGINTTTVYGGVRYARQIRDLQAGADIVVACPGRLEDLIEQGALTLDKVEVAVIDEADEMADMGFLPPVKRLLGQISFDAQIMLFSATLDHGVDEVVETFLSDPKVHSVDSATATVDEMTHHVFKTTQGNRHELVRTLASGKGRRILFTRTKFQTQKLAKDLTQNGIPAAELHGNLSQNQRDRNLAAFNSGDVNVMVATDVAARGIDVSGVELVVHVEPRS
;
A
#
# COMPACT_ATOMS: atom_id res chain seq x y z
N TYR A 1 -17.78 3.86 26.64
CA TYR A 1 -18.06 2.90 27.72
C TYR A 1 -17.84 3.59 29.07
N GLU A 2 -18.78 3.44 29.98
CA GLU A 2 -18.71 4.11 31.30
C GLU A 2 -17.62 3.49 32.20
N ASN A 3 -17.25 2.22 31.97
CA ASN A 3 -16.17 1.56 32.69
C ASN A 3 -15.61 0.36 31.94
N MET A 4 -14.45 -0.12 32.39
CA MET A 4 -13.72 -1.26 31.79
C MET A 4 -14.49 -2.58 31.84
N SER A 5 -15.41 -2.76 32.79
CA SER A 5 -16.20 -3.98 32.90
C SER A 5 -17.24 -4.06 31.78
N GLN A 6 -17.94 -2.96 31.51
CA GLN A 6 -18.89 -2.86 30.40
C GLN A 6 -18.19 -3.06 29.06
N PHE A 7 -17.03 -2.45 28.87
CA PHE A 7 -16.21 -2.63 27.67
C PHE A 7 -15.85 -4.11 27.43
N ARG A 8 -15.31 -4.79 28.45
CA ARG A 8 -14.96 -6.22 28.35
C ARG A 8 -16.18 -7.08 28.03
N HIS A 9 -17.30 -6.81 28.66
CA HIS A 9 -18.54 -7.57 28.41
C HIS A 9 -19.02 -7.43 26.97
N GLU A 10 -18.92 -6.24 26.41
CA GLU A 10 -19.27 -5.96 25.02
C GLU A 10 -18.32 -6.66 24.05
N VAL A 11 -17.01 -6.60 24.28
CA VAL A 11 -16.01 -7.34 23.50
C VAL A 11 -16.28 -8.84 23.51
N ASP A 12 -16.58 -9.43 24.66
CA ASP A 12 -16.89 -10.86 24.77
C ASP A 12 -18.21 -11.22 24.07
N ARG A 13 -19.17 -10.31 24.05
CA ARG A 13 -20.42 -10.47 23.30
C ARG A 13 -20.16 -10.51 21.80
N VAL A 14 -19.40 -9.56 21.29
CA VAL A 14 -19.02 -9.48 19.87
C VAL A 14 -18.26 -10.73 19.43
N LYS A 15 -17.26 -11.16 20.21
CA LYS A 15 -16.48 -12.38 19.93
C LYS A 15 -17.35 -13.62 19.84
N ARG A 16 -18.32 -13.76 20.75
CA ARG A 16 -19.26 -14.90 20.74
C ARG A 16 -20.17 -14.90 19.54
N ALA A 17 -20.76 -13.74 19.20
CA ALA A 17 -21.61 -13.59 18.03
C ALA A 17 -20.85 -13.96 16.73
N HIS A 18 -19.64 -13.49 16.54
CA HIS A 18 -18.81 -13.83 15.39
C HIS A 18 -18.43 -15.32 15.35
N ALA A 19 -18.18 -15.95 16.52
CA ALA A 19 -17.87 -17.37 16.60
C ALA A 19 -19.08 -18.25 16.26
N GLU A 20 -20.28 -17.83 16.63
CA GLU A 20 -21.54 -18.52 16.29
C GLU A 20 -21.83 -18.40 14.80
N GLU A 21 -21.71 -17.21 14.22
CA GLU A 21 -21.95 -16.98 12.80
C GLU A 21 -21.04 -17.84 11.90
N ARG A 22 -19.75 -17.94 12.25
CA ARG A 22 -18.77 -18.75 11.51
C ARG A 22 -19.00 -20.26 11.58
N ARG A 23 -19.88 -20.75 12.46
CA ARG A 23 -20.22 -22.17 12.57
C ARG A 23 -21.34 -22.61 11.64
N ALA A 24 -21.99 -21.68 10.96
CA ALA A 24 -23.01 -22.02 9.99
C ALA A 24 -22.36 -22.74 8.79
N ASP A 25 -23.00 -23.80 8.31
CA ASP A 25 -22.48 -24.63 7.21
C ASP A 25 -22.39 -23.85 5.88
N ASP A 26 -23.15 -22.77 5.74
CA ASP A 26 -23.23 -21.88 4.59
C ASP A 26 -22.51 -20.54 4.81
N PHE A 27 -21.63 -20.45 5.81
CA PHE A 27 -20.92 -19.21 6.12
C PHE A 27 -20.02 -18.78 4.95
N VAL A 28 -20.30 -17.60 4.41
CA VAL A 28 -19.42 -16.89 3.46
C VAL A 28 -18.81 -15.70 4.18
N PRO A 29 -17.47 -15.56 4.19
CA PRO A 29 -16.80 -14.41 4.78
C PRO A 29 -17.36 -13.09 4.23
N HIS A 30 -17.70 -12.16 5.13
CA HIS A 30 -18.26 -10.87 4.81
C HIS A 30 -17.72 -9.81 5.78
N PRO A 31 -16.68 -9.07 5.42
CA PRO A 31 -16.13 -8.03 6.28
C PRO A 31 -17.13 -6.89 6.46
N ARG A 32 -17.04 -6.22 7.60
CA ARG A 32 -17.79 -4.98 7.91
C ARG A 32 -16.95 -3.74 7.61
N GLY A 33 -15.63 -3.86 7.61
CA GLY A 33 -14.69 -2.83 7.21
C GLY A 33 -13.87 -3.24 5.98
N LEU A 34 -13.75 -2.32 5.03
CA LEU A 34 -12.91 -2.50 3.84
C LEU A 34 -11.96 -1.32 3.70
N VAL A 35 -10.67 -1.61 3.50
CA VAL A 35 -9.68 -0.60 3.12
C VAL A 35 -9.07 -1.02 1.79
N LEU A 36 -9.15 -0.17 0.78
CA LEU A 36 -8.50 -0.36 -0.51
C LEU A 36 -7.20 0.45 -0.57
N ALA A 37 -6.11 -0.22 -0.94
CA ALA A 37 -4.78 0.37 -1.06
C ALA A 37 -4.12 -0.06 -2.39
N PRO A 38 -3.32 0.81 -3.03
CA PRO A 38 -2.71 0.51 -4.34
C PRO A 38 -1.64 -0.58 -4.26
N THR A 39 -0.95 -0.71 -3.12
CA THR A 39 0.22 -1.59 -2.99
C THR A 39 0.11 -2.50 -1.77
N ARG A 40 0.80 -3.64 -1.83
CA ARG A 40 0.91 -4.58 -0.72
C ARG A 40 1.60 -3.97 0.50
N GLU A 41 2.59 -3.13 0.26
CA GLU A 41 3.36 -2.45 1.30
C GLU A 41 2.45 -1.53 2.10
N LEU A 42 1.66 -0.70 1.43
CA LEU A 42 0.68 0.17 2.10
C LEU A 42 -0.40 -0.65 2.80
N ALA A 43 -0.91 -1.72 2.17
CA ALA A 43 -1.89 -2.60 2.82
C ALA A 43 -1.35 -3.21 4.12
N ASN A 44 -0.08 -3.65 4.14
CA ASN A 44 0.56 -4.15 5.36
C ASN A 44 0.74 -3.04 6.39
N GLN A 45 1.21 -1.86 6.03
CA GLN A 45 1.38 -0.73 6.95
C GLN A 45 0.05 -0.35 7.62
N ILE A 46 -1.01 -0.26 6.83
CA ILE A 46 -2.37 0.01 7.36
C ILE A 46 -2.79 -1.10 8.32
N ASN A 47 -2.63 -2.36 7.94
CA ASN A 47 -2.99 -3.50 8.78
C ASN A 47 -2.18 -3.54 10.08
N ASP A 48 -0.89 -3.25 10.05
CA ASP A 48 -0.01 -3.25 11.22
C ASP A 48 -0.43 -2.19 12.26
N VAL A 49 -1.01 -1.07 11.80
CA VAL A 49 -1.58 -0.04 12.67
C VAL A 49 -2.98 -0.44 13.18
N LEU A 50 -3.82 -1.02 12.32
CA LEU A 50 -5.19 -1.39 12.67
C LEU A 50 -5.26 -2.61 13.59
N MET A 51 -4.41 -3.62 13.36
CA MET A 51 -4.48 -4.91 14.04
C MET A 51 -4.42 -4.80 15.58
N PRO A 52 -3.49 -4.05 16.19
CA PRO A 52 -3.46 -3.90 17.65
C PRO A 52 -4.72 -3.25 18.21
N LEU A 53 -5.27 -2.27 17.50
CA LEU A 53 -6.51 -1.58 17.90
C LEU A 53 -7.71 -2.52 17.77
N ALA A 54 -7.82 -3.21 16.66
CA ALA A 54 -8.88 -4.18 16.39
C ALA A 54 -8.92 -5.30 17.45
N GLN A 55 -7.76 -5.83 17.83
CA GLN A 55 -7.65 -6.87 18.85
C GLN A 55 -8.20 -6.44 20.21
N ILE A 56 -8.06 -5.17 20.59
CA ILE A 56 -8.64 -4.65 21.84
C ILE A 56 -10.17 -4.78 21.83
N TYR A 57 -10.79 -4.56 20.67
CA TYR A 57 -12.24 -4.66 20.46
C TYR A 57 -12.72 -6.08 20.12
N GLY A 58 -11.81 -7.03 20.02
CA GLY A 58 -12.15 -8.43 19.70
C GLY A 58 -12.50 -8.68 18.25
N ILE A 59 -12.10 -7.80 17.35
CA ILE A 59 -12.29 -7.91 15.90
C ILE A 59 -10.98 -8.28 15.21
N ASN A 60 -11.08 -8.94 14.06
CA ASN A 60 -9.94 -9.46 13.31
C ASN A 60 -9.72 -8.65 12.05
N THR A 61 -8.46 -8.44 11.70
CA THR A 61 -8.05 -7.83 10.45
C THR A 61 -7.30 -8.83 9.58
N THR A 62 -7.43 -8.73 8.26
CA THR A 62 -6.63 -9.51 7.33
C THR A 62 -6.26 -8.70 6.11
N THR A 63 -5.16 -9.09 5.44
CA THR A 63 -4.69 -8.47 4.21
C THR A 63 -4.96 -9.35 3.00
N VAL A 64 -5.35 -8.72 1.87
CA VAL A 64 -5.67 -9.39 0.61
C VAL A 64 -4.93 -8.70 -0.54
N TYR A 65 -3.91 -9.34 -1.12
CA TYR A 65 -3.14 -8.80 -2.23
C TYR A 65 -2.44 -9.89 -3.04
N GLY A 66 -1.97 -9.54 -4.24
CA GLY A 66 -1.28 -10.44 -5.15
C GLY A 66 0.08 -10.94 -4.64
N GLY A 67 0.57 -12.05 -5.21
CA GLY A 67 1.85 -12.65 -4.84
C GLY A 67 1.81 -13.57 -3.62
N VAL A 68 0.65 -13.76 -3.00
CA VAL A 68 0.39 -14.75 -1.94
C VAL A 68 -0.50 -15.85 -2.49
N ARG A 69 -0.34 -17.09 -2.00
CA ARG A 69 -1.19 -18.22 -2.42
C ARG A 69 -2.65 -17.99 -2.03
N TYR A 70 -3.57 -18.22 -2.97
CA TYR A 70 -5.02 -18.09 -2.75
C TYR A 70 -5.51 -18.87 -1.53
N ALA A 71 -5.14 -20.14 -1.42
CA ALA A 71 -5.54 -21.00 -0.32
C ALA A 71 -5.19 -20.46 1.08
N ARG A 72 -4.11 -19.68 1.20
CA ARG A 72 -3.76 -19.02 2.46
C ARG A 72 -4.73 -17.89 2.77
N GLN A 73 -4.96 -17.00 1.82
CA GLN A 73 -5.86 -15.86 2.01
C GLN A 73 -7.31 -16.30 2.22
N ILE A 74 -7.77 -17.35 1.51
CA ILE A 74 -9.09 -17.92 1.73
C ILE A 74 -9.23 -18.46 3.17
N ARG A 75 -8.22 -19.18 3.68
CA ARG A 75 -8.24 -19.64 5.07
C ARG A 75 -8.26 -18.50 6.08
N ASP A 76 -7.49 -17.44 5.83
CA ASP A 76 -7.44 -16.27 6.71
C ASP A 76 -8.80 -15.55 6.73
N LEU A 77 -9.48 -15.44 5.58
CA LEU A 77 -10.85 -14.93 5.49
C LEU A 77 -11.87 -15.84 6.22
N GLN A 78 -11.79 -17.16 6.02
CA GLN A 78 -12.69 -18.14 6.67
C GLN A 78 -12.49 -18.20 8.19
N ALA A 79 -11.28 -17.88 8.69
CA ALA A 79 -11.04 -17.74 10.11
C ALA A 79 -11.79 -16.55 10.74
N GLY A 80 -12.36 -15.69 9.90
CA GLY A 80 -13.15 -14.51 10.25
C GLY A 80 -12.33 -13.24 10.16
N ALA A 81 -12.63 -12.44 9.15
CA ALA A 81 -12.03 -11.12 8.95
C ALA A 81 -13.14 -10.07 9.04
N ASP A 82 -13.11 -9.25 10.09
CA ASP A 82 -14.06 -8.16 10.27
C ASP A 82 -13.64 -6.94 9.47
N ILE A 83 -12.32 -6.73 9.31
CA ILE A 83 -11.73 -5.69 8.48
C ILE A 83 -10.79 -6.35 7.48
N VAL A 84 -11.00 -6.05 6.20
CA VAL A 84 -10.12 -6.47 5.10
C VAL A 84 -9.38 -5.27 4.56
N VAL A 85 -8.04 -5.35 4.52
CA VAL A 85 -7.18 -4.37 3.87
C VAL A 85 -6.66 -4.99 2.56
N ALA A 86 -7.06 -4.45 1.41
CA ALA A 86 -6.92 -5.13 0.15
C ALA A 86 -6.33 -4.27 -0.97
N CYS A 87 -5.58 -4.94 -1.87
CA CYS A 87 -5.34 -4.40 -3.22
C CYS A 87 -6.49 -4.83 -4.14
N PRO A 88 -7.03 -3.92 -4.98
CA PRO A 88 -8.28 -4.13 -5.72
C PRO A 88 -8.33 -5.42 -6.54
N GLY A 89 -7.31 -5.70 -7.36
CA GLY A 89 -7.34 -6.83 -8.29
C GLY A 89 -7.45 -8.18 -7.59
N ARG A 90 -6.67 -8.45 -6.51
CA ARG A 90 -6.77 -9.71 -5.78
C ARG A 90 -8.09 -9.83 -5.02
N LEU A 91 -8.64 -8.74 -4.55
CA LEU A 91 -9.94 -8.76 -3.88
C LEU A 91 -11.05 -9.17 -4.87
N GLU A 92 -11.05 -8.62 -6.08
CA GLU A 92 -11.98 -9.05 -7.13
C GLU A 92 -11.84 -10.55 -7.43
N ASP A 93 -10.62 -11.05 -7.64
CA ASP A 93 -10.37 -12.47 -7.88
C ASP A 93 -10.96 -13.36 -6.78
N LEU A 94 -10.85 -12.99 -5.52
CA LEU A 94 -11.39 -13.75 -4.40
C LEU A 94 -12.91 -13.67 -4.32
N ILE A 95 -13.51 -12.55 -4.65
CA ILE A 95 -14.97 -12.39 -4.73
C ILE A 95 -15.53 -13.24 -5.88
N GLU A 96 -14.91 -13.23 -7.05
CA GLU A 96 -15.29 -14.06 -8.19
C GLU A 96 -15.23 -15.56 -7.89
N GLN A 97 -14.28 -15.98 -7.02
CA GLN A 97 -14.18 -17.34 -6.54
C GLN A 97 -15.18 -17.68 -5.41
N GLY A 98 -16.02 -16.73 -5.01
CA GLY A 98 -16.98 -16.92 -3.90
C GLY A 98 -16.32 -17.01 -2.51
N ALA A 99 -15.08 -16.54 -2.36
CA ALA A 99 -14.35 -16.62 -1.10
C ALA A 99 -14.79 -15.58 -0.07
N LEU A 100 -15.45 -14.51 -0.50
CA LEU A 100 -16.08 -13.50 0.37
C LEU A 100 -17.10 -12.67 -0.42
N THR A 101 -17.93 -11.92 0.32
CA THR A 101 -18.86 -10.91 -0.23
C THR A 101 -18.61 -9.56 0.44
N LEU A 102 -19.07 -8.46 -0.18
CA LEU A 102 -18.94 -7.10 0.36
C LEU A 102 -20.27 -6.48 0.79
N ASP A 103 -21.36 -7.23 0.73
CA ASP A 103 -22.73 -6.76 1.03
C ASP A 103 -22.94 -6.33 2.48
N LYS A 104 -22.06 -6.73 3.40
CA LYS A 104 -22.09 -6.36 4.82
C LYS A 104 -21.09 -5.27 5.20
N VAL A 105 -20.37 -4.70 4.21
CA VAL A 105 -19.45 -3.59 4.49
C VAL A 105 -20.23 -2.36 4.94
N GLU A 106 -19.90 -1.86 6.11
CA GLU A 106 -20.48 -0.67 6.73
C GLU A 106 -19.58 0.56 6.57
N VAL A 107 -18.26 0.32 6.49
CA VAL A 107 -17.25 1.36 6.31
C VAL A 107 -16.25 0.94 5.25
N ALA A 108 -16.08 1.77 4.23
CA ALA A 108 -15.06 1.59 3.20
C ALA A 108 -14.11 2.78 3.14
N VAL A 109 -12.83 2.50 3.05
CA VAL A 109 -11.76 3.49 2.91
C VAL A 109 -11.02 3.25 1.61
N ILE A 110 -10.84 4.27 0.80
CA ILE A 110 -9.99 4.26 -0.38
C ILE A 110 -8.78 5.14 -0.04
N ASP A 111 -7.59 4.53 0.06
CA ASP A 111 -6.37 5.26 0.38
C ASP A 111 -5.45 5.36 -0.83
N GLU A 112 -4.76 6.49 -0.99
CA GLU A 112 -3.96 6.82 -2.17
C GLU A 112 -4.75 6.63 -3.49
N ALA A 113 -5.93 7.26 -3.59
CA ALA A 113 -6.81 7.08 -4.74
C ALA A 113 -6.19 7.55 -6.07
N ASP A 114 -5.41 8.63 -6.06
CA ASP A 114 -4.64 9.13 -7.19
C ASP A 114 -3.58 8.11 -7.66
N GLU A 115 -2.92 7.45 -6.73
CA GLU A 115 -1.98 6.38 -7.04
C GLU A 115 -2.69 5.17 -7.67
N MET A 116 -3.87 4.80 -7.17
CA MET A 116 -4.69 3.76 -7.81
C MET A 116 -5.14 4.17 -9.21
N ALA A 117 -5.42 5.44 -9.44
CA ALA A 117 -5.72 5.97 -10.77
C ALA A 117 -4.53 5.81 -11.73
N ASP A 118 -3.34 6.22 -11.31
CA ASP A 118 -2.11 6.10 -12.09
C ASP A 118 -1.75 4.63 -12.41
N MET A 119 -2.08 3.71 -11.52
CA MET A 119 -1.88 2.26 -11.73
C MET A 119 -3.00 1.61 -12.56
N GLY A 120 -4.04 2.34 -12.95
CA GLY A 120 -5.18 1.82 -13.71
C GLY A 120 -6.15 0.98 -12.88
N PHE A 121 -6.20 1.18 -11.55
CA PHE A 121 -7.05 0.41 -10.63
C PHE A 121 -8.42 1.03 -10.37
N LEU A 122 -8.75 2.20 -10.93
CA LEU A 122 -10.07 2.80 -10.73
C LEU A 122 -11.24 1.93 -11.24
N PRO A 123 -11.15 1.24 -12.41
CA PRO A 123 -12.23 0.35 -12.82
C PRO A 123 -12.51 -0.78 -11.81
N PRO A 124 -11.51 -1.54 -11.30
CA PRO A 124 -11.72 -2.46 -10.20
C PRO A 124 -12.30 -1.81 -8.95
N VAL A 125 -11.80 -0.65 -8.53
CA VAL A 125 -12.31 0.09 -7.36
C VAL A 125 -13.80 0.39 -7.51
N LYS A 126 -14.23 0.91 -8.66
CA LYS A 126 -15.64 1.20 -8.94
C LYS A 126 -16.52 -0.05 -8.86
N ARG A 127 -16.06 -1.19 -9.41
CA ARG A 127 -16.80 -2.46 -9.32
C ARG A 127 -16.92 -2.98 -7.90
N LEU A 128 -15.87 -2.82 -7.08
CA LEU A 128 -15.88 -3.22 -5.68
C LEU A 128 -16.83 -2.33 -4.87
N LEU A 129 -16.76 -1.01 -5.05
CA LEU A 129 -17.65 -0.05 -4.37
C LEU A 129 -19.12 -0.27 -4.76
N GLY A 130 -19.39 -0.69 -5.99
CA GLY A 130 -20.74 -1.03 -6.45
C GLY A 130 -21.35 -2.26 -5.77
N GLN A 131 -20.58 -3.06 -5.05
CA GLN A 131 -21.04 -4.25 -4.29
C GLN A 131 -21.28 -3.97 -2.80
N ILE A 132 -20.91 -2.78 -2.34
CA ILE A 132 -21.06 -2.35 -0.95
C ILE A 132 -22.48 -1.82 -0.73
N SER A 133 -22.99 -1.95 0.50
CA SER A 133 -24.28 -1.38 0.88
C SER A 133 -24.34 0.12 0.60
N PHE A 134 -25.47 0.61 0.12
CA PHE A 134 -25.72 2.05 -0.11
C PHE A 134 -25.57 2.89 1.16
N ASP A 135 -25.86 2.31 2.32
CA ASP A 135 -25.77 2.98 3.62
C ASP A 135 -24.34 2.98 4.21
N ALA A 136 -23.38 2.37 3.52
CA ALA A 136 -22.01 2.32 4.00
C ALA A 136 -21.36 3.72 4.01
N GLN A 137 -20.60 4.01 5.05
CA GLN A 137 -19.76 5.19 5.08
C GLN A 137 -18.53 4.96 4.17
N ILE A 138 -18.36 5.84 3.18
CA ILE A 138 -17.20 5.80 2.28
C ILE A 138 -16.29 6.99 2.59
N MET A 139 -15.01 6.73 2.78
CA MET A 139 -13.96 7.72 2.97
C MET A 139 -12.91 7.57 1.89
N LEU A 140 -12.46 8.67 1.29
CA LEU A 140 -11.45 8.68 0.25
C LEU A 140 -10.32 9.62 0.64
N PHE A 141 -9.10 9.11 0.55
CA PHE A 141 -7.86 9.85 0.77
C PHE A 141 -7.06 9.89 -0.51
N SER A 142 -6.65 11.08 -0.91
CA SER A 142 -5.91 11.31 -2.16
C SER A 142 -5.12 12.60 -2.06
N ALA A 143 -3.93 12.65 -2.65
CA ALA A 143 -3.17 13.89 -2.76
C ALA A 143 -3.77 14.80 -3.83
N THR A 144 -4.42 14.24 -4.87
CA THR A 144 -5.10 14.97 -5.93
C THR A 144 -6.47 14.36 -6.22
N LEU A 145 -7.36 15.14 -6.83
CA LEU A 145 -8.67 14.67 -7.32
C LEU A 145 -8.71 14.56 -8.84
N ASP A 146 -7.56 14.51 -9.49
CA ASP A 146 -7.41 14.37 -10.93
C ASP A 146 -7.48 12.89 -11.39
N HIS A 147 -7.34 12.65 -12.69
CA HIS A 147 -7.21 11.32 -13.30
C HIS A 147 -8.37 10.36 -13.05
N GLY A 148 -9.59 10.89 -12.85
CA GLY A 148 -10.81 10.11 -12.64
C GLY A 148 -11.11 9.78 -11.17
N VAL A 149 -10.32 10.30 -10.21
CA VAL A 149 -10.64 10.23 -8.78
C VAL A 149 -11.90 11.03 -8.47
N ASP A 150 -12.08 12.19 -9.10
CA ASP A 150 -13.29 13.02 -9.06
C ASP A 150 -14.55 12.20 -9.42
N GLU A 151 -14.49 11.39 -10.47
CA GLU A 151 -15.59 10.52 -10.87
C GLU A 151 -15.94 9.47 -9.80
N VAL A 152 -14.96 8.93 -9.08
CA VAL A 152 -15.20 8.03 -7.94
C VAL A 152 -15.92 8.77 -6.81
N VAL A 153 -15.49 9.99 -6.51
CA VAL A 153 -16.12 10.83 -5.49
C VAL A 153 -17.58 11.12 -5.87
N GLU A 154 -17.83 11.59 -7.08
CA GLU A 154 -19.19 11.93 -7.56
C GLU A 154 -20.13 10.73 -7.59
N THR A 155 -19.60 9.55 -7.93
CA THR A 155 -20.41 8.33 -8.08
C THR A 155 -20.76 7.66 -6.76
N PHE A 156 -19.83 7.62 -5.82
CA PHE A 156 -19.94 6.76 -4.63
C PHE A 156 -20.03 7.50 -3.30
N LEU A 157 -19.67 8.79 -3.23
CA LEU A 157 -19.77 9.57 -2.00
C LEU A 157 -20.99 10.49 -2.03
N SER A 158 -21.90 10.31 -1.08
CA SER A 158 -23.08 11.16 -0.91
C SER A 158 -22.75 12.33 0.02
N ASP A 159 -22.87 13.56 -0.47
CA ASP A 159 -22.62 14.80 0.30
C ASP A 159 -21.30 14.74 1.12
N PRO A 160 -20.16 14.48 0.46
CA PRO A 160 -18.92 14.27 1.19
C PRO A 160 -18.44 15.54 1.88
N LYS A 161 -17.97 15.40 3.13
CA LYS A 161 -17.24 16.48 3.80
C LYS A 161 -15.81 16.47 3.26
N VAL A 162 -15.45 17.56 2.60
CA VAL A 162 -14.10 17.72 2.05
C VAL A 162 -13.21 18.39 3.10
N HIS A 163 -12.11 17.72 3.42
CA HIS A 163 -11.03 18.26 4.23
C HIS A 163 -9.78 18.35 3.36
N SER A 164 -9.29 19.56 3.15
CA SER A 164 -8.04 19.81 2.43
C SER A 164 -7.00 20.29 3.43
N VAL A 165 -5.82 19.66 3.40
CA VAL A 165 -4.65 20.24 4.04
C VAL A 165 -3.98 21.10 2.97
N ASP A 166 -3.86 22.38 3.22
CA ASP A 166 -3.14 23.31 2.33
C ASP A 166 -1.65 22.92 2.29
N SER A 167 -1.35 21.89 1.54
CA SER A 167 0.03 21.44 1.31
C SER A 167 0.72 22.22 0.19
N ALA A 168 0.01 23.09 -0.47
CA ALA A 168 0.54 23.86 -1.60
C ALA A 168 1.70 24.78 -1.22
N THR A 169 1.98 24.97 0.07
CA THR A 169 3.06 25.82 0.56
C THR A 169 3.83 25.24 1.74
N ALA A 170 3.61 23.97 2.12
CA ALA A 170 4.58 23.27 2.94
C ALA A 170 5.84 23.07 2.09
N THR A 171 6.53 24.13 2.00
CA THR A 171 7.92 24.37 1.63
C THR A 171 8.63 23.16 1.01
N VAL A 172 8.48 23.03 -0.30
CA VAL A 172 9.54 22.51 -1.17
C VAL A 172 10.86 23.27 -0.92
N ASP A 173 10.86 24.27 -0.06
CA ASP A 173 11.99 25.12 0.32
C ASP A 173 13.11 24.38 1.06
N GLU A 174 12.87 23.16 1.57
CA GLU A 174 13.91 22.33 2.18
C GLU A 174 14.57 21.34 1.20
N MET A 175 14.02 21.15 0.00
CA MET A 175 14.61 20.28 -1.02
C MET A 175 15.37 21.09 -2.08
N THR A 176 16.68 20.87 -2.13
CA THR A 176 17.51 21.47 -3.18
C THR A 176 17.49 20.59 -4.42
N HIS A 177 17.08 21.16 -5.54
CA HIS A 177 17.05 20.47 -6.83
C HIS A 177 18.30 20.77 -7.65
N HIS A 178 18.95 19.73 -8.16
CA HIS A 178 20.12 19.84 -9.03
C HIS A 178 19.87 19.10 -10.35
N VAL A 179 20.18 19.75 -11.46
CA VAL A 179 20.14 19.14 -12.79
C VAL A 179 21.56 19.04 -13.33
N PHE A 180 22.00 17.82 -13.62
CA PHE A 180 23.32 17.54 -14.16
C PHE A 180 23.24 17.26 -15.66
N LYS A 181 23.92 18.06 -16.47
CA LYS A 181 24.14 17.75 -17.88
C LYS A 181 25.37 16.86 -18.00
N THR A 182 25.20 15.66 -18.54
CA THR A 182 26.30 14.68 -18.68
C THR A 182 26.28 14.03 -20.06
N THR A 183 27.42 13.49 -20.47
CA THR A 183 27.55 12.65 -21.66
C THR A 183 27.27 11.19 -21.28
N GLN A 184 26.96 10.36 -22.28
CA GLN A 184 26.72 8.95 -22.08
C GLN A 184 27.92 8.22 -21.44
N GLY A 185 29.16 8.63 -21.75
CA GLY A 185 30.37 8.09 -21.17
C GLY A 185 30.58 8.44 -19.70
N ASN A 186 30.27 9.67 -19.30
CA ASN A 186 30.51 10.15 -17.92
C ASN A 186 29.34 9.90 -16.98
N ARG A 187 28.20 9.45 -17.51
CA ARG A 187 26.97 9.22 -16.73
C ARG A 187 27.17 8.19 -15.63
N HIS A 188 27.86 7.07 -15.94
CA HIS A 188 28.10 6.01 -14.95
C HIS A 188 28.96 6.48 -13.79
N GLU A 189 29.99 7.27 -14.06
CA GLU A 189 30.86 7.85 -13.05
C GLU A 189 30.11 8.84 -12.15
N LEU A 190 29.30 9.70 -12.76
CA LEU A 190 28.44 10.64 -12.00
C LEU A 190 27.47 9.90 -11.07
N VAL A 191 26.78 8.88 -11.58
CA VAL A 191 25.84 8.10 -10.77
C VAL A 191 26.54 7.38 -9.62
N ARG A 192 27.73 6.80 -9.85
CA ARG A 192 28.54 6.20 -8.77
C ARG A 192 28.97 7.23 -7.74
N THR A 193 29.38 8.40 -8.16
CA THR A 193 29.76 9.50 -7.26
C THR A 193 28.58 9.91 -6.38
N LEU A 194 27.39 10.08 -6.97
CA LEU A 194 26.18 10.40 -6.23
C LEU A 194 25.75 9.27 -5.29
N ALA A 195 25.97 8.01 -5.67
CA ALA A 195 25.66 6.84 -4.86
C ALA A 195 26.65 6.60 -3.71
N SER A 196 27.90 7.01 -3.82
CA SER A 196 28.98 6.72 -2.87
C SER A 196 28.99 7.61 -1.61
N GLY A 197 28.15 8.63 -1.53
CA GLY A 197 28.10 9.53 -0.38
C GLY A 197 27.56 8.87 0.90
N LYS A 198 27.62 9.60 2.01
CA LYS A 198 27.05 9.17 3.30
C LYS A 198 25.51 9.32 3.26
N GLY A 199 24.81 8.58 4.12
CA GLY A 199 23.35 8.61 4.25
C GLY A 199 22.59 7.79 3.21
N ARG A 200 21.29 7.69 3.37
CA ARG A 200 20.41 6.87 2.52
C ARG A 200 20.10 7.57 1.21
N ARG A 201 20.15 6.81 0.12
CA ARG A 201 19.94 7.28 -1.24
C ARG A 201 19.02 6.39 -2.01
N ILE A 202 18.12 6.98 -2.80
CA ILE A 202 17.28 6.27 -3.75
C ILE A 202 17.60 6.72 -5.16
N LEU A 203 17.91 5.78 -6.03
CA LEU A 203 18.20 5.99 -7.44
C LEU A 203 17.06 5.41 -8.29
N PHE A 204 16.33 6.26 -8.99
CA PHE A 204 15.25 5.84 -9.86
C PHE A 204 15.73 5.57 -11.28
N THR A 205 15.31 4.41 -11.82
CA THR A 205 15.53 3.98 -13.20
C THR A 205 14.21 3.63 -13.87
N ARG A 206 14.15 3.70 -15.19
CA ARG A 206 12.90 3.46 -15.95
C ARG A 206 12.46 2.00 -15.98
N THR A 207 13.41 1.08 -16.00
CA THR A 207 13.11 -0.34 -16.23
C THR A 207 13.74 -1.24 -15.18
N LYS A 208 13.09 -2.37 -14.89
CA LYS A 208 13.62 -3.42 -14.02
C LYS A 208 15.02 -3.92 -14.42
N PHE A 209 15.30 -3.99 -15.72
CA PHE A 209 16.61 -4.39 -16.22
C PHE A 209 17.69 -3.35 -15.87
N GLN A 210 17.38 -2.06 -16.03
CA GLN A 210 18.30 -0.99 -15.62
C GLN A 210 18.52 -0.98 -14.11
N THR A 211 17.45 -1.22 -13.32
CA THR A 211 17.53 -1.34 -11.85
C THR A 211 18.52 -2.42 -11.45
N GLN A 212 18.36 -3.64 -11.97
CA GLN A 212 19.25 -4.76 -11.68
C GLN A 212 20.70 -4.49 -12.10
N LYS A 213 20.88 -3.99 -13.32
CA LYS A 213 22.20 -3.68 -13.85
C LYS A 213 22.91 -2.62 -13.00
N LEU A 214 22.22 -1.55 -12.62
CA LEU A 214 22.80 -0.48 -11.82
C LEU A 214 23.11 -0.94 -10.39
N ALA A 215 22.21 -1.64 -9.72
CA ALA A 215 22.44 -2.17 -8.37
C ALA A 215 23.67 -3.12 -8.34
N LYS A 216 23.78 -4.00 -9.35
CA LYS A 216 24.93 -4.89 -9.51
C LYS A 216 26.22 -4.12 -9.77
N ASP A 217 26.20 -3.14 -10.66
CA ASP A 217 27.36 -2.28 -10.96
C ASP A 217 27.87 -1.53 -9.74
N LEU A 218 26.96 -0.90 -8.97
CA LEU A 218 27.30 -0.20 -7.75
C LEU A 218 27.93 -1.15 -6.73
N THR A 219 27.33 -2.31 -6.49
CA THR A 219 27.83 -3.31 -5.53
C THR A 219 29.22 -3.83 -5.93
N GLN A 220 29.44 -4.10 -7.20
CA GLN A 220 30.75 -4.53 -7.74
C GLN A 220 31.84 -3.45 -7.60
N ASN A 221 31.45 -2.19 -7.54
CA ASN A 221 32.35 -1.05 -7.32
C ASN A 221 32.44 -0.62 -5.85
N GLY A 222 32.06 -1.49 -4.91
CA GLY A 222 32.19 -1.24 -3.48
C GLY A 222 31.10 -0.35 -2.86
N ILE A 223 29.99 -0.16 -3.58
CA ILE A 223 28.81 0.60 -3.09
C ILE A 223 27.65 -0.40 -2.96
N PRO A 224 27.42 -1.02 -1.79
CA PRO A 224 26.34 -1.96 -1.59
C PRO A 224 24.99 -1.32 -1.92
N ALA A 225 24.25 -1.91 -2.84
CA ALA A 225 22.97 -1.40 -3.30
C ALA A 225 21.92 -2.50 -3.32
N ALA A 226 20.75 -2.21 -2.76
CA ALA A 226 19.56 -3.03 -2.87
C ALA A 226 18.78 -2.64 -4.13
N GLU A 227 18.07 -3.62 -4.71
CA GLU A 227 17.21 -3.39 -5.88
C GLU A 227 15.73 -3.52 -5.51
N LEU A 228 14.87 -2.72 -6.18
CA LEU A 228 13.43 -2.76 -6.00
C LEU A 228 12.70 -2.63 -7.34
N HIS A 229 12.12 -3.73 -7.81
CA HIS A 229 11.39 -3.78 -9.08
C HIS A 229 10.38 -4.93 -9.13
N GLY A 230 9.48 -4.89 -10.09
CA GLY A 230 8.34 -5.81 -10.18
C GLY A 230 8.65 -7.30 -10.38
N ASN A 231 9.89 -7.67 -10.72
CA ASN A 231 10.28 -9.08 -10.87
C ASN A 231 10.79 -9.75 -9.59
N LEU A 232 10.95 -8.99 -8.51
CA LEU A 232 11.34 -9.55 -7.22
C LEU A 232 10.20 -10.40 -6.64
N SER A 233 10.55 -11.55 -6.06
CA SER A 233 9.62 -12.24 -5.17
C SER A 233 9.33 -11.38 -3.93
N GLN A 234 8.18 -11.61 -3.27
CA GLN A 234 7.84 -10.85 -2.07
C GLN A 234 8.94 -10.94 -1.00
N ASN A 235 9.47 -12.13 -0.76
CA ASN A 235 10.53 -12.33 0.23
C ASN A 235 11.82 -11.56 -0.12
N GLN A 236 12.14 -11.41 -1.41
CA GLN A 236 13.29 -10.61 -1.85
C GLN A 236 13.02 -9.12 -1.64
N ARG A 237 11.80 -8.67 -1.97
CA ARG A 237 11.36 -7.30 -1.79
C ARG A 237 11.42 -6.89 -0.32
N ASP A 238 10.81 -7.69 0.57
CA ASP A 238 10.78 -7.43 2.00
C ASP A 238 12.19 -7.40 2.60
N ARG A 239 13.06 -8.31 2.17
CA ARG A 239 14.45 -8.36 2.61
C ARG A 239 15.25 -7.14 2.17
N ASN A 240 15.07 -6.70 0.92
CA ASN A 240 15.78 -5.54 0.38
C ASN A 240 15.32 -4.23 1.06
N LEU A 241 14.00 -4.10 1.30
CA LEU A 241 13.45 -2.98 2.06
C LEU A 241 13.94 -2.97 3.51
N ALA A 242 13.95 -4.13 4.17
CA ALA A 242 14.46 -4.26 5.54
C ALA A 242 15.93 -3.86 5.63
N ALA A 243 16.78 -4.32 4.72
CA ALA A 243 18.21 -3.96 4.67
C ALA A 243 18.43 -2.46 4.44
N PHE A 244 17.59 -1.81 3.64
CA PHE A 244 17.65 -0.37 3.42
C PHE A 244 17.14 0.40 4.66
N ASN A 245 16.06 -0.04 5.29
CA ASN A 245 15.49 0.61 6.47
C ASN A 245 16.36 0.43 7.73
N SER A 246 17.08 -0.69 7.86
CA SER A 246 18.05 -0.89 8.95
C SER A 246 19.35 -0.10 8.76
N GLY A 247 19.64 0.34 7.53
CA GLY A 247 20.92 0.98 7.20
C GLY A 247 22.05 0.01 6.88
N ASP A 248 21.77 -1.30 6.75
CA ASP A 248 22.74 -2.29 6.28
C ASP A 248 23.16 -2.00 4.83
N VAL A 249 22.25 -1.41 4.07
CA VAL A 249 22.47 -0.91 2.72
C VAL A 249 21.99 0.54 2.63
N ASN A 250 22.84 1.45 2.21
CA ASN A 250 22.50 2.87 2.13
C ASN A 250 22.00 3.31 0.74
N VAL A 251 22.08 2.45 -0.26
CA VAL A 251 21.61 2.76 -1.62
C VAL A 251 20.51 1.79 -2.03
N MET A 252 19.40 2.35 -2.48
CA MET A 252 18.33 1.60 -3.14
C MET A 252 18.22 2.04 -4.60
N VAL A 253 18.22 1.09 -5.51
CA VAL A 253 17.91 1.34 -6.91
C VAL A 253 16.52 0.79 -7.21
N ALA A 254 15.61 1.63 -7.65
CA ALA A 254 14.20 1.27 -7.80
C ALA A 254 13.62 1.73 -9.15
N THR A 255 12.56 1.06 -9.58
CA THR A 255 11.64 1.65 -10.57
C THR A 255 10.59 2.49 -9.87
N ASP A 256 10.09 3.55 -10.49
CA ASP A 256 9.04 4.41 -9.92
C ASP A 256 7.85 3.57 -9.42
N VAL A 257 7.34 2.66 -10.26
CA VAL A 257 6.20 1.79 -9.92
C VAL A 257 6.47 0.90 -8.71
N ALA A 258 7.69 0.39 -8.55
CA ALA A 258 8.02 -0.50 -7.45
C ALA A 258 8.29 0.23 -6.13
N ALA A 259 8.64 1.50 -6.19
CA ALA A 259 8.87 2.33 -5.00
C ALA A 259 7.60 2.98 -4.45
N ARG A 260 6.49 2.86 -5.15
CA ARG A 260 5.20 3.41 -4.71
C ARG A 260 4.72 2.71 -3.44
N GLY A 261 4.15 3.47 -2.51
CA GLY A 261 3.63 2.96 -1.24
C GLY A 261 4.69 2.40 -0.29
N ILE A 262 6.00 2.66 -0.51
CA ILE A 262 7.03 2.31 0.46
C ILE A 262 7.24 3.44 1.46
N ASP A 263 7.20 3.10 2.74
CA ASP A 263 7.62 4.03 3.79
C ASP A 263 9.12 3.85 4.06
N VAL A 264 9.90 4.88 3.73
CA VAL A 264 11.34 4.94 3.98
C VAL A 264 11.69 6.29 4.59
N SER A 265 12.23 6.27 5.78
CA SER A 265 12.65 7.48 6.49
C SER A 265 14.16 7.74 6.32
N GLY A 266 14.56 9.00 6.51
CA GLY A 266 15.97 9.40 6.52
C GLY A 266 16.65 9.29 5.16
N VAL A 267 15.93 9.44 4.05
CA VAL A 267 16.50 9.56 2.71
C VAL A 267 17.07 10.97 2.53
N GLU A 268 18.35 11.05 2.24
CA GLU A 268 19.07 12.32 2.09
C GLU A 268 19.22 12.75 0.62
N LEU A 269 19.15 11.79 -0.31
CA LEU A 269 19.30 12.06 -1.74
C LEU A 269 18.40 11.16 -2.57
N VAL A 270 17.67 11.78 -3.49
CA VAL A 270 16.91 11.07 -4.54
C VAL A 270 17.52 11.47 -5.90
N VAL A 271 17.83 10.46 -6.71
CA VAL A 271 18.43 10.65 -8.04
C VAL A 271 17.54 10.02 -9.09
N HIS A 272 17.01 10.81 -10.01
CA HIS A 272 16.45 10.30 -11.25
C HIS A 272 17.58 10.10 -12.27
N VAL A 273 17.97 8.84 -12.48
CA VAL A 273 19.09 8.50 -13.37
C VAL A 273 18.78 8.82 -14.82
N GLU A 274 17.50 8.86 -15.17
CA GLU A 274 16.98 9.32 -16.46
C GLU A 274 15.85 10.33 -16.23
N PRO A 275 15.73 11.37 -17.09
CA PRO A 275 14.63 12.31 -16.95
C PRO A 275 13.29 11.59 -17.10
N ARG A 276 12.30 11.99 -16.33
CA ARG A 276 10.90 11.56 -16.52
C ARG A 276 10.44 12.05 -17.90
N SER A 277 9.77 11.18 -18.63
CA SER A 277 9.13 11.53 -19.91
C SER A 277 7.87 12.30 -19.69
#